data_e17ad06065e6f09829348b4c38585e25
#
_entry.id   e17ad06065e6f09829348b4c38585e25
#
_cell.length_a   1.000
_cell.length_b   1.000
_cell.length_c   1.000
_cell.angle_alpha   90.00
_cell.angle_beta   90.00
_cell.angle_gamma   90.00
#
_symmetry.space_group_name_H-M   'P 1'
#
loop_
_entity.id
_entity.type
_entity.pdbx_description
1 polymer ?
#
loop_
_entity_poly.entity_id
_entity_poly.type
_entity_poly.pdbx_seq_one_letter_code
_entity_poly.pdbx_strand_id
1 'polypeptide(L)'
;KSVLIYNMQKYYLLLIISISAILFNCAGRKIDLEEELSINFNKALKFFNNGKYVRAKDEFQYIIMTDPGSKIANESQYYKAEALFFMKEYEDSWDAFDQYIRFTNDIEKVEKSRFRICECAIASTNIYQRDQKQTIRAVEQLQMFLEDFPNSYLIQDAENAIIELRNKLAKKDFEVGRLYLKLEEYESALIYFRSVLNNYYDTNFADDARIGVMFTHILNDNRKGAKNYYKAEKNRFINTQKGLEAKALINETEEGLSLSHYFQLYK
;
A
#
# COMPACT_ATOMS: atom_id res chain seq x y z
N LYS A 1 29.44 63.62 -59.30
CA LYS A 1 28.53 63.46 -58.14
C LYS A 1 27.61 62.25 -58.29
N SER A 2 27.10 61.89 -59.48
CA SER A 2 26.18 60.78 -59.71
C SER A 2 26.77 59.36 -59.45
N VAL A 3 28.06 59.13 -59.73
CA VAL A 3 28.73 57.85 -59.59
C VAL A 3 29.00 57.53 -58.11
N LEU A 4 29.24 58.50 -57.25
CA LEU A 4 29.46 58.32 -55.80
C LEU A 4 28.15 57.94 -55.12
N ILE A 5 27.03 58.52 -55.52
CA ILE A 5 25.71 58.19 -54.95
C ILE A 5 25.28 56.75 -55.33
N TYR A 6 25.54 56.33 -56.56
CA TYR A 6 25.26 55.00 -57.06
C TYR A 6 26.06 53.93 -56.32
N ASN A 7 27.33 54.16 -56.05
CA ASN A 7 28.15 53.25 -55.26
C ASN A 7 27.74 53.18 -53.79
N MET A 8 27.35 54.28 -53.16
CA MET A 8 26.80 54.28 -51.81
C MET A 8 25.51 53.50 -51.72
N GLN A 9 24.58 53.61 -52.64
CA GLN A 9 23.35 52.84 -52.71
C GLN A 9 23.62 51.33 -52.81
N LYS A 10 24.62 50.93 -53.60
CA LYS A 10 25.02 49.53 -53.75
C LYS A 10 25.59 48.94 -52.46
N TYR A 11 26.37 49.69 -51.73
CA TYR A 11 26.88 49.25 -50.40
C TYR A 11 25.78 49.20 -49.33
N TYR A 12 24.82 50.14 -49.38
CA TYR A 12 23.65 50.09 -48.50
C TYR A 12 22.78 48.84 -48.76
N LEU A 13 22.58 48.53 -50.05
CA LEU A 13 21.81 47.33 -50.41
C LEU A 13 22.50 46.02 -49.96
N LEU A 14 23.81 45.94 -50.12
CA LEU A 14 24.61 44.82 -49.67
C LEU A 14 24.62 44.69 -48.11
N LEU A 15 24.62 45.82 -47.40
CA LEU A 15 24.54 45.83 -45.93
C LEU A 15 23.17 45.41 -45.46
N ILE A 16 22.09 45.80 -46.08
CA ILE A 16 20.72 45.37 -45.79
C ILE A 16 20.56 43.84 -46.03
N ILE A 17 21.10 43.33 -47.15
CA ILE A 17 21.07 41.89 -47.46
C ILE A 17 21.91 41.10 -46.47
N SER A 18 23.07 41.60 -46.03
CA SER A 18 23.89 40.93 -45.01
C SER A 18 23.21 40.91 -43.64
N ILE A 19 22.54 42.00 -43.24
CA ILE A 19 21.77 42.09 -41.98
C ILE A 19 20.56 41.17 -42.05
N SER A 20 19.84 41.10 -43.17
CA SER A 20 18.70 40.19 -43.34
C SER A 20 19.16 38.71 -43.30
N ALA A 21 20.30 38.38 -43.91
CA ALA A 21 20.87 37.03 -43.87
C ALA A 21 21.28 36.59 -42.43
N ILE A 22 21.76 37.54 -41.61
CA ILE A 22 22.08 37.28 -40.18
C ILE A 22 20.80 37.09 -39.38
N LEU A 23 19.74 37.85 -39.65
CA LEU A 23 18.44 37.69 -38.95
C LEU A 23 17.71 36.40 -39.35
N PHE A 24 17.85 35.91 -40.57
CA PHE A 24 17.30 34.64 -41.02
C PHE A 24 18.11 33.42 -40.52
N ASN A 25 19.38 33.56 -40.21
CA ASN A 25 20.22 32.47 -39.72
C ASN A 25 20.02 32.20 -38.20
N CYS A 26 19.34 33.11 -37.46
CA CYS A 26 18.95 32.88 -36.06
C CYS A 26 17.60 32.20 -35.90
N ALA A 27 16.90 31.86 -37.01
CA ALA A 27 15.74 30.94 -36.95
C ALA A 27 16.25 29.50 -36.87
N GLY A 28 17.07 29.19 -35.88
CA GLY A 28 17.24 27.84 -35.41
C GLY A 28 15.84 27.26 -35.15
N ARG A 29 15.55 26.08 -35.66
CA ARG A 29 14.30 25.35 -35.48
C ARG A 29 13.98 25.39 -33.97
N LYS A 30 13.13 26.33 -33.52
CA LYS A 30 12.54 26.23 -32.18
C LYS A 30 11.72 24.97 -32.25
N ILE A 31 12.28 23.89 -31.69
CA ILE A 31 11.48 22.71 -31.35
C ILE A 31 10.38 23.28 -30.46
N ASP A 32 9.14 23.07 -30.84
CA ASP A 32 8.00 23.45 -29.99
C ASP A 32 8.21 22.76 -28.62
N LEU A 33 7.98 23.48 -27.53
CA LEU A 33 8.15 22.96 -26.18
C LEU A 33 7.41 21.62 -26.02
N GLU A 34 6.24 21.51 -26.62
CA GLU A 34 5.43 20.27 -26.57
C GLU A 34 6.14 19.12 -27.31
N GLU A 35 6.79 19.37 -28.45
CA GLU A 35 7.58 18.35 -29.14
C GLU A 35 8.80 17.93 -28.33
N GLU A 36 9.51 18.86 -27.69
CA GLU A 36 10.65 18.57 -26.81
C GLU A 36 10.23 17.72 -25.61
N LEU A 37 9.14 18.09 -24.93
CA LEU A 37 8.65 17.34 -23.78
C LEU A 37 8.15 15.95 -24.17
N SER A 38 7.56 15.79 -25.36
CA SER A 38 7.17 14.50 -25.92
C SER A 38 8.38 13.58 -26.15
N ILE A 39 9.47 14.13 -26.69
CA ILE A 39 10.74 13.38 -26.88
C ILE A 39 11.31 12.95 -25.53
N ASN A 40 11.33 13.86 -24.54
CA ASN A 40 11.83 13.56 -23.19
C ASN A 40 10.96 12.52 -22.49
N PHE A 41 9.63 12.57 -22.66
CA PHE A 41 8.71 11.58 -22.11
C PHE A 41 8.96 10.18 -22.68
N ASN A 42 9.12 10.07 -24.01
CA ASN A 42 9.45 8.81 -24.65
C ASN A 42 10.81 8.25 -24.20
N LYS A 43 11.79 9.12 -23.97
CA LYS A 43 13.09 8.76 -23.39
C LYS A 43 12.93 8.23 -21.95
N ALA A 44 12.13 8.91 -21.14
CA ALA A 44 11.81 8.50 -19.77
C ALA A 44 11.11 7.13 -19.71
N LEU A 45 10.10 6.91 -20.59
CA LEU A 45 9.44 5.61 -20.74
C LEU A 45 10.42 4.50 -21.13
N LYS A 46 11.38 4.80 -22.02
CA LYS A 46 12.43 3.82 -22.37
C LYS A 46 13.31 3.46 -21.17
N PHE A 47 13.65 4.43 -20.31
CA PHE A 47 14.36 4.13 -19.06
C PHE A 47 13.50 3.29 -18.13
N PHE A 48 12.22 3.63 -17.94
CA PHE A 48 11.28 2.91 -17.12
C PHE A 48 11.13 1.45 -17.57
N ASN A 49 10.85 1.22 -18.84
CA ASN A 49 10.68 -0.11 -19.42
C ASN A 49 11.95 -0.98 -19.37
N ASN A 50 13.12 -0.37 -19.27
CA ASN A 50 14.40 -1.04 -19.07
C ASN A 50 14.80 -1.21 -17.59
N GLY A 51 13.90 -0.94 -16.64
CA GLY A 51 14.14 -1.05 -15.20
C GLY A 51 15.09 0.01 -14.62
N LYS A 52 15.40 1.07 -15.39
CA LYS A 52 16.25 2.18 -14.95
C LYS A 52 15.43 3.24 -14.24
N TYR A 53 14.76 2.85 -13.15
CA TYR A 53 13.74 3.65 -12.47
C TYR A 53 14.25 5.00 -11.96
N VAL A 54 15.47 5.07 -11.43
CA VAL A 54 16.07 6.34 -10.97
C VAL A 54 16.14 7.35 -12.11
N ARG A 55 16.66 6.93 -13.27
CA ARG A 55 16.76 7.83 -14.44
C ARG A 55 15.38 8.18 -15.00
N ALA A 56 14.46 7.23 -15.01
CA ALA A 56 13.09 7.48 -15.46
C ALA A 56 12.42 8.53 -14.56
N LYS A 57 12.51 8.37 -13.24
CA LYS A 57 11.99 9.32 -12.25
C LYS A 57 12.52 10.73 -12.48
N ASP A 58 13.83 10.88 -12.68
CA ASP A 58 14.48 12.19 -12.88
C ASP A 58 14.00 12.87 -14.19
N GLU A 59 13.89 12.11 -15.28
CA GLU A 59 13.36 12.64 -16.56
C GLU A 59 11.87 13.00 -16.43
N PHE A 60 11.04 12.19 -15.78
CA PHE A 60 9.64 12.52 -15.52
C PHE A 60 9.51 13.76 -14.63
N GLN A 61 10.35 13.89 -13.60
CA GLN A 61 10.38 15.07 -12.74
C GLN A 61 10.74 16.33 -13.51
N TYR A 62 11.69 16.24 -14.44
CA TYR A 62 12.05 17.36 -15.32
C TYR A 62 10.85 17.85 -16.14
N ILE A 63 10.06 16.92 -16.74
CA ILE A 63 8.87 17.26 -17.52
C ILE A 63 7.82 17.96 -16.64
N ILE A 64 7.57 17.42 -15.44
CA ILE A 64 6.59 17.97 -14.48
C ILE A 64 6.96 19.42 -14.10
N MET A 65 8.26 19.70 -13.93
CA MET A 65 8.76 21.02 -13.53
C MET A 65 8.78 22.02 -14.70
N THR A 66 8.95 21.52 -15.94
CA THR A 66 9.11 22.38 -17.12
C THR A 66 7.75 22.94 -17.60
N ASP A 67 6.69 22.12 -17.56
CA ASP A 67 5.34 22.55 -17.95
C ASP A 67 4.27 22.00 -17.00
N PRO A 68 4.20 22.55 -15.77
CA PRO A 68 3.27 22.08 -14.75
C PRO A 68 1.81 22.21 -15.21
N GLY A 69 1.04 21.13 -15.02
CA GLY A 69 -0.39 21.10 -15.35
C GLY A 69 -0.70 20.72 -16.79
N SER A 70 0.29 20.55 -17.66
CA SER A 70 0.08 19.99 -18.99
C SER A 70 -0.30 18.50 -18.91
N LYS A 71 -0.92 18.01 -19.99
CA LYS A 71 -1.29 16.59 -20.09
C LYS A 71 -0.06 15.68 -19.95
N ILE A 72 1.07 16.07 -20.56
CA ILE A 72 2.30 15.29 -20.52
C ILE A 72 2.95 15.30 -19.12
N ALA A 73 2.85 16.44 -18.41
CA ALA A 73 3.30 16.51 -17.01
C ALA A 73 2.45 15.61 -16.10
N ASN A 74 1.14 15.58 -16.32
CA ASN A 74 0.24 14.71 -15.57
C ASN A 74 0.54 13.23 -15.85
N GLU A 75 0.75 12.84 -17.10
CA GLU A 75 1.20 11.48 -17.44
C GLU A 75 2.57 11.15 -16.80
N SER A 76 3.49 12.12 -16.81
CA SER A 76 4.80 11.97 -16.17
C SER A 76 4.68 11.76 -14.66
N GLN A 77 3.70 12.39 -14.00
CA GLN A 77 3.44 12.20 -12.58
C GLN A 77 3.05 10.75 -12.26
N TYR A 78 2.20 10.13 -13.10
CA TYR A 78 1.85 8.72 -12.96
C TYR A 78 3.07 7.79 -13.07
N TYR A 79 3.87 7.95 -14.12
CA TYR A 79 5.05 7.10 -14.32
C TYR A 79 6.19 7.39 -13.33
N LYS A 80 6.29 8.60 -12.81
CA LYS A 80 7.18 8.91 -11.67
C LYS A 80 6.76 8.13 -10.44
N ALA A 81 5.45 8.09 -10.13
CA ALA A 81 4.91 7.33 -9.00
C ALA A 81 5.19 5.82 -9.16
N GLU A 82 4.96 5.26 -10.37
CA GLU A 82 5.32 3.87 -10.67
C GLU A 82 6.83 3.61 -10.51
N ALA A 83 7.69 4.53 -10.97
CA ALA A 83 9.13 4.39 -10.81
C ALA A 83 9.54 4.33 -9.34
N LEU A 84 8.98 5.19 -8.49
CA LEU A 84 9.19 5.20 -7.04
C LEU A 84 8.72 3.87 -6.40
N PHE A 85 7.58 3.33 -6.84
CA PHE A 85 7.09 2.03 -6.37
C PHE A 85 8.09 0.91 -6.65
N PHE A 86 8.61 0.82 -7.88
CA PHE A 86 9.61 -0.18 -8.25
C PHE A 86 10.97 0.03 -7.58
N MET A 87 11.28 1.27 -7.16
CA MET A 87 12.45 1.58 -6.32
C MET A 87 12.22 1.21 -4.84
N LYS A 88 11.01 0.80 -4.47
CA LYS A 88 10.56 0.53 -3.10
C LYS A 88 10.55 1.77 -2.19
N GLU A 89 10.49 2.95 -2.79
CA GLU A 89 10.29 4.23 -2.11
C GLU A 89 8.77 4.45 -1.91
N TYR A 90 8.17 3.61 -1.05
CA TYR A 90 6.72 3.46 -0.97
C TYR A 90 5.98 4.71 -0.47
N GLU A 91 6.55 5.45 0.48
CA GLU A 91 5.94 6.70 0.97
C GLU A 91 5.93 7.77 -0.13
N ASP A 92 7.06 7.97 -0.83
CA ASP A 92 7.15 8.93 -1.94
C ASP A 92 6.27 8.51 -3.12
N SER A 93 6.16 7.20 -3.38
CA SER A 93 5.26 6.65 -4.39
C SER A 93 3.80 6.93 -4.06
N TRP A 94 3.39 6.71 -2.81
CA TRP A 94 2.07 7.05 -2.31
C TRP A 94 1.74 8.51 -2.59
N ASP A 95 2.59 9.42 -2.13
CA ASP A 95 2.39 10.86 -2.30
C ASP A 95 2.31 11.25 -3.77
N ALA A 96 3.13 10.63 -4.62
CA ALA A 96 3.13 10.89 -6.05
C ALA A 96 1.85 10.40 -6.75
N PHE A 97 1.30 9.23 -6.36
CA PHE A 97 -0.01 8.75 -6.83
C PHE A 97 -1.16 9.61 -6.33
N ASP A 98 -1.15 10.03 -5.07
CA ASP A 98 -2.17 10.91 -4.51
C ASP A 98 -2.20 12.26 -5.24
N GLN A 99 -1.03 12.82 -5.56
CA GLN A 99 -0.93 14.02 -6.42
C GLN A 99 -1.51 13.77 -7.81
N TYR A 100 -1.18 12.64 -8.46
CA TYR A 100 -1.71 12.30 -9.77
C TYR A 100 -3.24 12.25 -9.79
N ILE A 101 -3.85 11.57 -8.81
CA ILE A 101 -5.30 11.40 -8.70
C ILE A 101 -6.04 12.76 -8.62
N ARG A 102 -5.45 13.77 -7.98
CA ARG A 102 -6.07 15.10 -7.81
C ARG A 102 -6.18 15.88 -9.10
N PHE A 103 -5.37 15.59 -10.13
CA PHE A 103 -5.28 16.38 -11.35
C PHE A 103 -5.63 15.60 -12.61
N THR A 104 -6.02 14.33 -12.49
CA THR A 104 -6.42 13.51 -13.63
C THR A 104 -7.93 13.33 -13.71
N ASN A 105 -8.45 13.20 -14.95
CA ASN A 105 -9.83 12.78 -15.22
C ASN A 105 -9.89 11.34 -15.79
N ASP A 106 -8.77 10.64 -15.85
CA ASP A 106 -8.69 9.25 -16.33
C ASP A 106 -9.10 8.29 -15.22
N ILE A 107 -10.37 7.88 -15.23
CA ILE A 107 -10.97 7.04 -14.19
C ILE A 107 -10.25 5.68 -14.07
N GLU A 108 -9.81 5.08 -15.17
CA GLU A 108 -9.08 3.81 -15.15
C GLU A 108 -7.73 3.96 -14.46
N LYS A 109 -7.00 5.04 -14.73
CA LYS A 109 -5.73 5.31 -14.04
C LYS A 109 -5.93 5.76 -12.59
N VAL A 110 -7.04 6.43 -12.27
CA VAL A 110 -7.41 6.72 -10.87
C VAL A 110 -7.58 5.43 -10.09
N GLU A 111 -8.34 4.47 -10.60
CA GLU A 111 -8.53 3.16 -9.97
C GLU A 111 -7.19 2.43 -9.76
N LYS A 112 -6.36 2.34 -10.79
CA LYS A 112 -5.02 1.73 -10.70
C LYS A 112 -4.14 2.45 -9.67
N SER A 113 -4.15 3.79 -9.65
CA SER A 113 -3.37 4.58 -8.70
C SER A 113 -3.85 4.39 -7.26
N ARG A 114 -5.15 4.31 -7.02
CA ARG A 114 -5.72 3.99 -5.70
C ARG A 114 -5.28 2.61 -5.22
N PHE A 115 -5.29 1.62 -6.10
CA PHE A 115 -4.80 0.29 -5.73
C PHE A 115 -3.29 0.28 -5.46
N ARG A 116 -2.47 1.02 -6.25
CA ARG A 116 -1.04 1.22 -5.98
C ARG A 116 -0.77 1.85 -4.62
N ILE A 117 -1.61 2.80 -4.19
CA ILE A 117 -1.55 3.37 -2.83
C ILE A 117 -1.78 2.28 -1.78
N CYS A 118 -2.74 1.36 -2.00
CA CYS A 118 -2.94 0.21 -1.12
C CYS A 118 -1.70 -0.70 -1.08
N GLU A 119 -1.09 -0.99 -2.24
CA GLU A 119 0.12 -1.80 -2.31
C GLU A 119 1.32 -1.14 -1.60
N CYS A 120 1.47 0.19 -1.70
CA CYS A 120 2.46 0.96 -0.93
C CYS A 120 2.21 0.80 0.58
N ALA A 121 0.96 0.93 1.02
CA ALA A 121 0.59 0.75 2.42
C ALA A 121 0.90 -0.67 2.91
N ILE A 122 0.57 -1.71 2.14
CA ILE A 122 0.87 -3.12 2.45
C ILE A 122 2.38 -3.32 2.58
N ALA A 123 3.15 -2.81 1.61
CA ALA A 123 4.61 -2.96 1.58
C ALA A 123 5.30 -2.25 2.77
N SER A 124 4.69 -1.22 3.32
CA SER A 124 5.17 -0.48 4.49
C SER A 124 4.84 -1.16 5.83
N THR A 125 4.09 -2.29 5.83
CA THR A 125 3.70 -2.96 7.07
C THR A 125 4.85 -3.71 7.73
N ASN A 126 4.88 -3.66 9.05
CA ASN A 126 5.85 -4.39 9.86
C ASN A 126 5.46 -5.87 10.10
N ILE A 127 6.40 -6.66 10.62
CA ILE A 127 6.11 -7.97 11.19
C ILE A 127 5.18 -7.82 12.41
N TYR A 128 4.40 -8.86 12.76
CA TYR A 128 3.37 -8.77 13.80
C TYR A 128 3.90 -8.41 15.20
N GLN A 129 5.18 -8.67 15.50
CA GLN A 129 5.80 -8.36 16.80
C GLN A 129 6.05 -6.85 17.02
N ARG A 130 6.08 -6.07 15.95
CA ARG A 130 6.33 -4.62 16.00
C ARG A 130 5.02 -3.82 16.10
N ASP A 131 5.13 -2.50 16.05
CA ASP A 131 3.98 -1.59 15.93
C ASP A 131 3.17 -1.90 14.66
N GLN A 132 1.85 -1.87 14.78
CA GLN A 132 0.92 -2.27 13.71
C GLN A 132 0.13 -1.09 13.12
N LYS A 133 0.54 0.16 13.38
CA LYS A 133 -0.14 1.34 12.83
C LYS A 133 -0.21 1.30 11.31
N GLN A 134 0.90 0.94 10.64
CA GLN A 134 0.93 0.80 9.19
C GLN A 134 0.01 -0.34 8.69
N THR A 135 -0.09 -1.43 9.45
CA THR A 135 -1.00 -2.53 9.10
C THR A 135 -2.47 -2.09 9.17
N ILE A 136 -2.84 -1.32 10.20
CA ILE A 136 -4.18 -0.76 10.33
C ILE A 136 -4.45 0.21 9.19
N ARG A 137 -3.52 1.14 8.91
CA ARG A 137 -3.63 2.08 7.78
C ARG A 137 -3.79 1.36 6.43
N ALA A 138 -3.08 0.24 6.22
CA ALA A 138 -3.20 -0.56 5.00
C ALA A 138 -4.61 -1.19 4.86
N VAL A 139 -5.18 -1.71 5.97
CA VAL A 139 -6.57 -2.21 5.98
C VAL A 139 -7.55 -1.09 5.64
N GLU A 140 -7.39 0.09 6.23
CA GLU A 140 -8.24 1.25 5.96
C GLU A 140 -8.18 1.67 4.48
N GLN A 141 -6.99 1.72 3.87
CA GLN A 141 -6.84 2.06 2.45
C GLN A 141 -7.51 1.03 1.52
N LEU A 142 -7.38 -0.26 1.85
CA LEU A 142 -8.04 -1.31 1.09
C LEU A 142 -9.58 -1.24 1.21
N GLN A 143 -10.09 -0.93 2.40
CA GLN A 143 -11.53 -0.74 2.61
C GLN A 143 -12.06 0.45 1.80
N MET A 144 -11.35 1.59 1.83
CA MET A 144 -11.69 2.76 1.01
C MET A 144 -11.66 2.41 -0.49
N PHE A 145 -10.68 1.60 -0.94
CA PHE A 145 -10.63 1.15 -2.32
C PHE A 145 -11.87 0.33 -2.72
N LEU A 146 -12.31 -0.61 -1.87
CA LEU A 146 -13.50 -1.41 -2.12
C LEU A 146 -14.80 -0.58 -2.14
N GLU A 147 -14.87 0.48 -1.31
CA GLU A 147 -16.00 1.42 -1.28
C GLU A 147 -16.04 2.30 -2.53
N ASP A 148 -14.88 2.84 -2.95
CA ASP A 148 -14.76 3.73 -4.11
C ASP A 148 -14.94 2.99 -5.44
N PHE A 149 -14.52 1.71 -5.52
CA PHE A 149 -14.49 0.91 -6.76
C PHE A 149 -15.18 -0.45 -6.62
N PRO A 150 -16.50 -0.49 -6.32
CA PRO A 150 -17.22 -1.74 -6.02
C PRO A 150 -17.33 -2.71 -7.21
N ASN A 151 -16.99 -2.29 -8.42
CA ASN A 151 -17.00 -3.11 -9.63
C ASN A 151 -15.58 -3.33 -10.21
N SER A 152 -14.53 -3.04 -9.44
CA SER A 152 -13.15 -3.24 -9.86
C SER A 152 -12.82 -4.71 -10.07
N TYR A 153 -12.01 -5.01 -11.07
CA TYR A 153 -11.42 -6.35 -11.23
C TYR A 153 -10.40 -6.71 -10.14
N LEU A 154 -9.97 -5.72 -9.33
CA LEU A 154 -9.02 -5.86 -8.21
C LEU A 154 -9.69 -6.15 -6.86
N ILE A 155 -11.04 -6.29 -6.82
CA ILE A 155 -11.78 -6.54 -5.57
C ILE A 155 -11.24 -7.77 -4.84
N GLN A 156 -11.06 -8.88 -5.55
CA GLN A 156 -10.59 -10.12 -4.92
C GLN A 156 -9.18 -9.99 -4.34
N ASP A 157 -8.30 -9.23 -5.00
CA ASP A 157 -6.94 -8.97 -4.52
C ASP A 157 -6.98 -8.10 -3.25
N ALA A 158 -7.85 -7.07 -3.23
CA ALA A 158 -8.05 -6.20 -2.07
C ALA A 158 -8.62 -6.98 -0.87
N GLU A 159 -9.65 -7.82 -1.08
CA GLU A 159 -10.24 -8.65 -0.03
C GLU A 159 -9.23 -9.65 0.55
N ASN A 160 -8.46 -10.32 -0.31
CA ASN A 160 -7.42 -11.24 0.13
C ASN A 160 -6.35 -10.53 0.96
N ALA A 161 -5.92 -9.34 0.55
CA ALA A 161 -4.97 -8.54 1.30
C ALA A 161 -5.53 -8.10 2.66
N ILE A 162 -6.81 -7.73 2.75
CA ILE A 162 -7.48 -7.43 4.04
C ILE A 162 -7.45 -8.64 4.95
N ILE A 163 -7.80 -9.83 4.46
CA ILE A 163 -7.78 -11.06 5.23
C ILE A 163 -6.37 -11.33 5.79
N GLU A 164 -5.32 -11.20 4.99
CA GLU A 164 -3.93 -11.40 5.43
C GLU A 164 -3.52 -10.40 6.51
N LEU A 165 -3.83 -9.10 6.32
CA LEU A 165 -3.50 -8.05 7.27
C LEU A 165 -4.28 -8.21 8.59
N ARG A 166 -5.57 -8.56 8.53
CA ARG A 166 -6.39 -8.85 9.71
C ARG A 166 -5.88 -10.08 10.46
N ASN A 167 -5.45 -11.12 9.76
CA ASN A 167 -4.77 -12.26 10.38
C ASN A 167 -3.46 -11.85 11.08
N LYS A 168 -2.68 -10.93 10.50
CA LYS A 168 -1.47 -10.38 11.14
C LYS A 168 -1.79 -9.65 12.45
N LEU A 169 -2.84 -8.81 12.46
CA LEU A 169 -3.30 -8.08 13.64
C LEU A 169 -3.82 -9.05 14.72
N ALA A 170 -4.67 -10.01 14.33
CA ALA A 170 -5.17 -11.05 15.22
C ALA A 170 -4.04 -11.88 15.84
N LYS A 171 -3.03 -12.25 15.03
CA LYS A 171 -1.85 -12.97 15.51
C LYS A 171 -1.13 -12.20 16.60
N LYS A 172 -0.95 -10.89 16.44
CA LYS A 172 -0.31 -10.06 17.47
C LYS A 172 -1.06 -10.14 18.79
N ASP A 173 -2.36 -9.87 18.78
CA ASP A 173 -3.15 -9.90 20.02
C ASP A 173 -3.17 -11.31 20.64
N PHE A 174 -3.32 -12.32 19.81
CA PHE A 174 -3.28 -13.72 20.26
C PHE A 174 -1.96 -14.07 20.94
N GLU A 175 -0.82 -13.73 20.34
CA GLU A 175 0.51 -14.01 20.92
C GLU A 175 0.78 -13.21 22.21
N VAL A 176 0.26 -11.98 22.31
CA VAL A 176 0.31 -11.21 23.55
C VAL A 176 -0.56 -11.89 24.63
N GLY A 177 -1.75 -12.35 24.29
CA GLY A 177 -2.59 -13.13 25.19
C GLY A 177 -1.89 -14.40 25.71
N ARG A 178 -1.20 -15.13 24.81
CA ARG A 178 -0.38 -16.29 25.17
C ARG A 178 0.79 -15.94 26.11
N LEU A 179 1.44 -14.79 25.86
CA LEU A 179 2.53 -14.31 26.71
C LEU A 179 2.02 -14.05 28.13
N TYR A 180 0.92 -13.31 28.28
CA TYR A 180 0.33 -13.05 29.61
C TYR A 180 -0.15 -14.33 30.29
N LEU A 181 -0.68 -15.28 29.54
CA LEU A 181 -1.03 -16.60 30.07
C LEU A 181 0.19 -17.34 30.66
N LYS A 182 1.35 -17.28 29.98
CA LYS A 182 2.60 -17.88 30.49
C LYS A 182 3.16 -17.15 31.71
N LEU A 183 2.83 -15.88 31.88
CA LEU A 183 3.20 -15.06 33.03
C LEU A 183 2.19 -15.20 34.19
N GLU A 184 1.17 -16.05 34.04
CA GLU A 184 0.06 -16.24 34.99
C GLU A 184 -0.79 -14.99 35.25
N GLU A 185 -0.68 -14.00 34.33
CA GLU A 185 -1.46 -12.77 34.35
C GLU A 185 -2.81 -12.98 33.59
N TYR A 186 -3.69 -13.73 34.24
CA TYR A 186 -4.91 -14.28 33.62
C TYR A 186 -5.88 -13.23 33.14
N GLU A 187 -6.08 -12.15 33.90
CA GLU A 187 -6.98 -11.06 33.44
C GLU A 187 -6.44 -10.36 32.21
N SER A 188 -5.13 -10.11 32.15
CA SER A 188 -4.48 -9.54 30.98
C SER A 188 -4.59 -10.47 29.76
N ALA A 189 -4.40 -11.78 29.95
CA ALA A 189 -4.58 -12.77 28.89
C ALA A 189 -6.01 -12.75 28.31
N LEU A 190 -7.02 -12.68 29.18
CA LEU A 190 -8.43 -12.60 28.77
C LEU A 190 -8.73 -11.35 27.95
N ILE A 191 -8.13 -10.20 28.29
CA ILE A 191 -8.30 -8.95 27.52
C ILE A 191 -7.85 -9.16 26.08
N TYR A 192 -6.65 -9.73 25.86
CA TYR A 192 -6.10 -9.91 24.52
C TYR A 192 -6.81 -11.00 23.72
N PHE A 193 -7.17 -12.15 24.32
CA PHE A 193 -7.97 -13.14 23.61
C PHE A 193 -9.36 -12.60 23.22
N ARG A 194 -10.00 -11.82 24.11
CA ARG A 194 -11.27 -11.17 23.78
C ARG A 194 -11.10 -10.07 22.72
N SER A 195 -9.95 -9.38 22.67
CA SER A 195 -9.65 -8.43 21.58
C SER A 195 -9.67 -9.13 20.23
N VAL A 196 -9.06 -10.33 20.11
CA VAL A 196 -9.16 -11.13 18.87
C VAL A 196 -10.61 -11.43 18.52
N LEU A 197 -11.40 -11.86 19.49
CA LEU A 197 -12.81 -12.25 19.25
C LEU A 197 -13.72 -11.08 18.91
N ASN A 198 -13.43 -9.89 19.41
CA ASN A 198 -14.22 -8.70 19.16
C ASN A 198 -13.85 -8.01 17.84
N ASN A 199 -12.53 -7.93 17.53
CA ASN A 199 -12.04 -7.13 16.40
C ASN A 199 -11.70 -7.99 15.16
N TYR A 200 -11.37 -9.28 15.38
CA TYR A 200 -10.81 -10.18 14.35
C TYR A 200 -11.50 -11.55 14.36
N TYR A 201 -12.81 -11.58 14.61
CA TYR A 201 -13.63 -12.81 14.75
C TYR A 201 -13.68 -13.66 13.48
N ASP A 202 -13.35 -13.09 12.34
CA ASP A 202 -13.33 -13.66 10.99
C ASP A 202 -11.95 -14.22 10.58
N THR A 203 -10.97 -14.18 11.49
CA THR A 203 -9.61 -14.62 11.23
C THR A 203 -9.35 -16.06 11.68
N ASN A 204 -8.25 -16.62 11.19
CA ASN A 204 -7.79 -17.97 11.57
C ASN A 204 -7.47 -18.10 13.07
N PHE A 205 -7.28 -16.98 13.80
CA PHE A 205 -6.98 -16.96 15.24
C PHE A 205 -8.21 -16.90 16.13
N ALA A 206 -9.41 -16.75 15.57
CA ALA A 206 -10.64 -16.62 16.36
C ALA A 206 -10.92 -17.89 17.19
N ASP A 207 -10.81 -19.06 16.58
CA ASP A 207 -11.04 -20.32 17.30
C ASP A 207 -9.96 -20.61 18.34
N ASP A 208 -8.70 -20.30 18.04
CA ASP A 208 -7.60 -20.40 18.99
C ASP A 208 -7.78 -19.44 20.17
N ALA A 209 -8.28 -18.22 19.91
CA ALA A 209 -8.58 -17.27 20.97
C ALA A 209 -9.74 -17.75 21.88
N ARG A 210 -10.79 -18.40 21.31
CA ARG A 210 -11.85 -19.06 22.11
C ARG A 210 -11.28 -20.12 23.05
N ILE A 211 -10.40 -20.99 22.53
CA ILE A 211 -9.71 -21.98 23.34
C ILE A 211 -8.81 -21.28 24.37
N GLY A 212 -8.11 -20.21 24.01
CA GLY A 212 -7.30 -19.38 24.89
C GLY A 212 -8.09 -18.86 26.11
N VAL A 213 -9.32 -18.33 25.87
CA VAL A 213 -10.22 -17.89 26.97
C VAL A 213 -10.59 -19.06 27.91
N MET A 214 -10.97 -20.21 27.34
CA MET A 214 -11.31 -21.39 28.14
C MET A 214 -10.12 -21.84 28.98
N PHE A 215 -8.95 -21.93 28.34
CA PHE A 215 -7.71 -22.36 28.98
C PHE A 215 -7.29 -21.40 30.09
N THR A 216 -7.42 -20.08 29.89
CA THR A 216 -7.18 -19.09 30.93
C THR A 216 -8.08 -19.27 32.14
N HIS A 217 -9.37 -19.52 31.93
CA HIS A 217 -10.29 -19.80 33.03
C HIS A 217 -9.89 -21.07 33.81
N ILE A 218 -9.43 -22.13 33.13
CA ILE A 218 -9.00 -23.38 33.77
C ILE A 218 -7.75 -23.15 34.60
N LEU A 219 -6.74 -22.46 34.08
CA LEU A 219 -5.50 -22.16 34.81
C LEU A 219 -5.75 -21.25 36.01
N ASN A 220 -6.73 -20.36 35.95
CA ASN A 220 -7.17 -19.52 37.06
C ASN A 220 -8.15 -20.21 38.00
N ASP A 221 -8.15 -21.56 38.06
CA ASP A 221 -9.01 -22.42 38.87
C ASP A 221 -10.52 -22.13 38.72
N ASN A 222 -10.94 -21.51 37.65
CA ASN A 222 -12.35 -21.17 37.34
C ASN A 222 -12.92 -22.15 36.28
N ARG A 223 -12.94 -23.44 36.62
CA ARG A 223 -13.48 -24.50 35.73
C ARG A 223 -14.95 -24.26 35.35
N LYS A 224 -15.75 -23.72 36.29
CA LYS A 224 -17.15 -23.38 36.05
C LYS A 224 -17.27 -22.29 34.98
N GLY A 225 -16.38 -21.28 35.04
CA GLY A 225 -16.29 -20.21 34.02
C GLY A 225 -15.95 -20.76 32.64
N ALA A 226 -14.94 -21.65 32.55
CA ALA A 226 -14.57 -22.32 31.29
C ALA A 226 -15.74 -23.10 30.68
N LYS A 227 -16.46 -23.91 31.51
CA LYS A 227 -17.62 -24.70 31.07
C LYS A 227 -18.78 -23.81 30.58
N ASN A 228 -19.06 -22.74 31.29
CA ASN A 228 -20.11 -21.79 30.90
C ASN A 228 -19.74 -21.06 29.59
N TYR A 229 -18.49 -20.63 29.45
CA TYR A 229 -17.98 -20.03 28.25
C TYR A 229 -18.07 -21.00 27.05
N TYR A 230 -17.61 -22.24 27.19
CA TYR A 230 -17.77 -23.24 26.13
C TYR A 230 -19.21 -23.44 25.69
N LYS A 231 -20.16 -23.57 26.67
CA LYS A 231 -21.58 -23.71 26.34
C LYS A 231 -22.11 -22.54 25.50
N ALA A 232 -21.65 -21.31 25.78
CA ALA A 232 -22.07 -20.11 25.06
C ALA A 232 -21.44 -20.06 23.65
N GLU A 233 -20.18 -20.47 23.49
CA GLU A 233 -19.39 -20.28 22.27
C GLU A 233 -19.30 -21.51 21.36
N LYS A 234 -19.71 -22.72 21.80
CA LYS A 234 -19.52 -24.00 21.07
C LYS A 234 -20.03 -23.99 19.61
N ASN A 235 -21.06 -23.20 19.30
CA ASN A 235 -21.64 -23.09 17.97
C ASN A 235 -20.96 -22.02 17.09
N ARG A 236 -19.98 -21.27 17.63
CA ARG A 236 -19.24 -20.22 16.93
C ARG A 236 -17.87 -20.66 16.43
N PHE A 237 -17.48 -21.93 16.71
CA PHE A 237 -16.26 -22.47 16.14
C PHE A 237 -16.41 -22.66 14.64
N ILE A 238 -15.48 -22.06 13.89
CA ILE A 238 -15.43 -22.13 12.43
C ILE A 238 -14.77 -23.43 11.99
N ASN A 239 -13.69 -23.81 12.67
CA ASN A 239 -12.96 -25.04 12.42
C ASN A 239 -13.49 -26.18 13.31
N THR A 240 -14.04 -27.22 12.69
CA THR A 240 -14.60 -28.37 13.38
C THR A 240 -13.58 -29.04 14.32
N GLN A 241 -12.31 -29.15 13.91
CA GLN A 241 -11.26 -29.75 14.73
C GLN A 241 -11.00 -28.94 15.99
N LYS A 242 -10.98 -27.59 15.89
CA LYS A 242 -10.85 -26.69 17.04
C LYS A 242 -12.05 -26.79 17.99
N GLY A 243 -13.24 -26.99 17.47
CA GLY A 243 -14.44 -27.26 18.25
C GLY A 243 -14.34 -28.57 19.03
N LEU A 244 -13.76 -29.63 18.45
CA LEU A 244 -13.50 -30.91 19.13
C LEU A 244 -12.40 -30.77 20.20
N GLU A 245 -11.32 -30.02 19.94
CA GLU A 245 -10.27 -29.71 20.91
C GLU A 245 -10.86 -28.98 22.12
N ALA A 246 -11.71 -27.97 21.89
CA ALA A 246 -12.39 -27.23 22.96
C ALA A 246 -13.28 -28.14 23.82
N LYS A 247 -14.01 -29.07 23.18
CA LYS A 247 -14.82 -30.08 23.91
C LYS A 247 -13.96 -31.02 24.74
N ALA A 248 -12.86 -31.51 24.17
CA ALA A 248 -11.91 -32.38 24.86
C ALA A 248 -11.30 -31.67 26.08
N LEU A 249 -10.88 -30.42 25.95
CA LEU A 249 -10.33 -29.60 27.01
C LEU A 249 -11.28 -29.53 28.23
N ILE A 250 -12.60 -29.35 28.01
CA ILE A 250 -13.58 -29.33 29.11
C ILE A 250 -13.71 -30.68 29.76
N ASN A 251 -13.77 -31.77 28.99
CA ASN A 251 -13.91 -33.13 29.54
C ASN A 251 -12.65 -33.56 30.32
N GLU A 252 -11.46 -33.35 29.77
CA GLU A 252 -10.19 -33.72 30.40
C GLU A 252 -9.92 -32.96 31.70
N THR A 253 -10.35 -31.72 31.79
CA THR A 253 -10.23 -30.95 33.04
C THR A 253 -11.16 -31.44 34.16
N GLU A 254 -12.25 -32.16 33.82
CA GLU A 254 -13.09 -32.85 34.78
C GLU A 254 -12.37 -34.10 35.34
N GLU A 255 -11.49 -34.74 34.56
CA GLU A 255 -10.71 -35.94 34.91
C GLU A 255 -9.36 -35.65 35.60
N GLY A 256 -8.96 -34.36 35.72
CA GLY A 256 -7.74 -33.96 36.42
C GLY A 256 -6.44 -34.13 35.64
N LEU A 257 -6.52 -34.21 34.34
CA LEU A 257 -5.34 -34.34 33.46
C LEU A 257 -4.46 -33.07 33.41
N SER A 258 -3.16 -33.31 33.28
CA SER A 258 -2.14 -32.24 33.28
C SER A 258 -2.27 -31.32 32.07
N LEU A 259 -2.36 -30.02 32.33
CA LEU A 259 -2.41 -28.95 31.30
C LEU A 259 -1.13 -28.82 30.50
N SER A 260 -0.04 -29.53 30.86
CA SER A 260 1.24 -29.51 30.12
C SER A 260 1.09 -29.95 28.66
N HIS A 261 0.10 -30.79 28.35
CA HIS A 261 -0.23 -31.22 27.00
C HIS A 261 -0.67 -30.04 26.11
N TYR A 262 -1.45 -29.09 26.64
CA TYR A 262 -1.96 -27.95 25.91
C TYR A 262 -0.91 -26.88 25.62
N PHE A 263 0.12 -26.74 26.48
CA PHE A 263 1.27 -25.88 26.17
C PHE A 263 2.10 -26.38 24.97
N GLN A 264 2.04 -27.70 24.66
CA GLN A 264 2.70 -28.26 23.48
C GLN A 264 1.93 -28.00 22.18
N LEU A 265 0.59 -27.86 22.22
CA LEU A 265 -0.25 -27.59 21.07
C LEU A 265 -0.10 -26.13 20.56
N TYR A 266 0.49 -25.25 21.38
CA TYR A 266 0.67 -23.83 21.05
C TYR A 266 2.15 -23.41 20.89
N LYS A 267 3.05 -24.38 20.67
CA LYS A 267 4.45 -24.11 20.31
C LYS A 267 4.56 -23.67 18.82
#